data_1a0da57d3e7c431f187d3b7be2d0575f
#
_entry.id   1a0da57d3e7c431f187d3b7be2d0575f
#
_cell.length_a   1.000
_cell.length_b   1.000
_cell.length_c   1.000
_cell.angle_alpha   90.00
_cell.angle_beta   90.00
_cell.angle_gamma   90.00
#
_symmetry.space_group_name_H-M   'P 1'
#
loop_
_entity.id
_entity.type
_entity.pdbx_description
1 polymer ?
#
loop_
_entity_poly.entity_id
_entity_poly.type
_entity_poly.pdbx_seq_one_letter_code
_entity_poly.pdbx_strand_id
1 'polypeptide(L)'
;MHARKPWFPYHEFLRVPTAEITGAHPEEVVVMNSLTANLHFLMVSFYRPTAKRYKILFEKGPFSSDRYALATQAAFHAQCGGSSLFDPEKALIELSPRDGEVTHRTEDIIKTIEEHADELALILIGGVNYYTGQLFDMEAITKAGHKAGAVVGFDLAHAAGNLELHLHDWNVDFAVWCSYKYLNSGPGSVAGAFVH
;
A
#
# COMPACT_ATOMS: atom_id res chain seq x y z
N MET A 1 -18.90 7.91 33.17
CA MET A 1 -19.50 6.93 32.23
C MET A 1 -18.98 5.55 32.59
N HIS A 2 -19.84 4.66 33.05
CA HIS A 2 -19.44 3.37 33.63
C HIS A 2 -19.78 2.19 32.72
N ALA A 3 -19.73 2.40 31.40
CA ALA A 3 -19.90 1.32 30.43
C ALA A 3 -18.67 0.41 30.44
N ARG A 4 -18.87 -0.92 30.30
CA ARG A 4 -17.80 -1.92 30.21
C ARG A 4 -16.81 -1.61 29.10
N LYS A 5 -17.29 -0.97 28.00
CA LYS A 5 -16.49 -0.40 26.91
C LYS A 5 -16.91 1.05 26.72
N PRO A 6 -16.21 2.03 27.30
CA PRO A 6 -16.56 3.44 27.18
C PRO A 6 -16.34 3.94 25.75
N TRP A 7 -17.17 4.90 25.32
CA TRP A 7 -17.15 5.43 23.94
C TRP A 7 -15.90 6.24 23.62
N PHE A 8 -15.40 6.99 24.59
CA PHE A 8 -14.29 7.92 24.37
C PHE A 8 -13.03 7.23 23.84
N PRO A 9 -12.49 6.14 24.46
CA PRO A 9 -11.34 5.41 23.95
C PRO A 9 -11.72 4.25 23.02
N TYR A 10 -12.94 4.21 22.46
CA TYR A 10 -13.42 3.05 21.70
C TYR A 10 -12.54 2.73 20.49
N HIS A 11 -12.01 3.75 19.82
CA HIS A 11 -11.10 3.64 18.67
C HIS A 11 -9.73 3.03 19.02
N GLU A 12 -9.36 3.02 20.32
CA GLU A 12 -8.06 2.51 20.76
C GLU A 12 -8.04 1.01 21.10
N PHE A 13 -9.22 0.39 21.26
CA PHE A 13 -9.29 -1.01 21.73
C PHE A 13 -8.61 -2.01 20.82
N LEU A 14 -8.48 -1.72 19.55
CA LEU A 14 -7.87 -2.59 18.55
C LEU A 14 -6.44 -2.19 18.17
N ARG A 15 -5.91 -1.08 18.69
CA ARG A 15 -4.56 -0.60 18.33
C ARG A 15 -3.48 -1.62 18.66
N VAL A 16 -3.39 -2.04 19.91
CA VAL A 16 -2.37 -3.01 20.35
C VAL A 16 -2.47 -4.33 19.60
N PRO A 17 -3.61 -5.05 19.58
CA PRO A 17 -3.68 -6.32 18.84
C PRO A 17 -3.47 -6.16 17.32
N THR A 18 -3.84 -5.02 16.74
CA THR A 18 -3.57 -4.75 15.31
C THR A 18 -2.08 -4.54 15.08
N ALA A 19 -1.40 -3.80 15.94
CA ALA A 19 0.04 -3.59 15.87
C ALA A 19 0.81 -4.92 16.00
N GLU A 20 0.42 -5.79 16.93
CA GLU A 20 1.02 -7.13 17.09
C GLU A 20 0.88 -7.98 15.81
N ILE A 21 -0.30 -7.95 15.14
CA ILE A 21 -0.55 -8.73 13.92
C ILE A 21 0.28 -8.19 12.75
N THR A 22 0.52 -6.90 12.70
CA THR A 22 1.18 -6.24 11.57
C THR A 22 2.67 -5.95 11.78
N GLY A 23 3.21 -6.29 12.96
CA GLY A 23 4.60 -6.00 13.29
C GLY A 23 4.89 -4.50 13.29
N ALA A 24 4.01 -3.74 13.94
CA ALA A 24 4.05 -2.29 14.02
C ALA A 24 4.02 -1.81 15.47
N HIS A 25 4.30 -0.53 15.70
CA HIS A 25 4.00 0.09 17.01
C HIS A 25 2.52 0.49 17.10
N PRO A 26 1.91 0.49 18.30
CA PRO A 26 0.48 0.85 18.45
C PRO A 26 0.12 2.24 17.90
N GLU A 27 1.03 3.19 17.92
CA GLU A 27 0.86 4.54 17.36
C GLU A 27 0.91 4.62 15.84
N GLU A 28 1.41 3.60 15.18
CA GLU A 28 1.52 3.52 13.72
C GLU A 28 0.29 2.93 13.05
N VAL A 29 -0.64 2.37 13.83
CA VAL A 29 -1.81 1.67 13.28
C VAL A 29 -3.12 2.33 13.70
N VAL A 30 -4.09 2.26 12.80
CA VAL A 30 -5.46 2.69 13.05
C VAL A 30 -6.46 1.74 12.41
N VAL A 31 -7.57 1.48 13.11
CA VAL A 31 -8.70 0.71 12.58
C VAL A 31 -9.79 1.69 12.17
N MET A 32 -9.94 1.93 10.88
CA MET A 32 -10.89 2.89 10.33
C MET A 32 -11.29 2.58 8.90
N ASN A 33 -12.42 3.13 8.45
CA ASN A 33 -12.91 3.15 7.08
C ASN A 33 -12.99 1.79 6.37
N SER A 34 -12.76 1.80 5.06
CA SER A 34 -12.50 0.65 4.19
C SER A 34 -11.08 0.71 3.65
N LEU A 35 -10.56 -0.42 3.14
CA LEU A 35 -9.23 -0.47 2.52
C LEU A 35 -9.09 0.61 1.44
N THR A 36 -10.03 0.67 0.50
CA THR A 36 -9.96 1.61 -0.62
C THR A 36 -10.00 3.07 -0.17
N ALA A 37 -10.83 3.41 0.84
CA ALA A 37 -10.85 4.76 1.40
C ALA A 37 -9.52 5.12 2.08
N ASN A 38 -8.95 4.20 2.87
CA ASN A 38 -7.65 4.38 3.50
C ASN A 38 -6.55 4.56 2.45
N LEU A 39 -6.55 3.76 1.38
CA LEU A 39 -5.61 3.90 0.28
C LEU A 39 -5.67 5.29 -0.35
N HIS A 40 -6.86 5.80 -0.65
CA HIS A 40 -7.02 7.16 -1.18
C HIS A 40 -6.49 8.22 -0.21
N PHE A 41 -6.78 8.14 1.08
CA PHE A 41 -6.27 9.10 2.07
C PHE A 41 -4.74 9.07 2.17
N LEU A 42 -4.16 7.88 2.15
CA LEU A 42 -2.70 7.74 2.20
C LEU A 42 -2.06 8.21 0.90
N MET A 43 -2.65 7.95 -0.25
CA MET A 43 -2.15 8.50 -1.50
C MET A 43 -2.20 10.03 -1.56
N VAL A 44 -3.25 10.67 -1.03
CA VAL A 44 -3.29 12.14 -0.88
C VAL A 44 -2.10 12.65 -0.05
N SER A 45 -1.67 11.89 0.95
CA SER A 45 -0.58 12.28 1.85
C SER A 45 0.80 11.91 1.30
N PHE A 46 0.96 10.72 0.75
CA PHE A 46 2.25 10.13 0.42
C PHE A 46 2.63 10.23 -1.06
N TYR A 47 1.68 10.21 -1.99
CA TYR A 47 1.97 10.44 -3.39
C TYR A 47 2.16 11.94 -3.64
N ARG A 48 3.42 12.37 -3.67
CA ARG A 48 3.86 13.78 -3.85
C ARG A 48 4.61 13.94 -5.18
N PRO A 49 3.90 13.86 -6.33
CA PRO A 49 4.56 13.89 -7.61
C PRO A 49 5.14 15.26 -7.93
N THR A 50 6.21 15.25 -8.72
CA THR A 50 6.83 16.42 -9.35
C THR A 50 6.82 16.24 -10.86
N ALA A 51 7.23 17.26 -11.63
CA ALA A 51 7.34 17.16 -13.08
C ALA A 51 8.33 16.06 -13.54
N LYS A 52 9.31 15.71 -12.71
CA LYS A 52 10.29 14.66 -13.01
C LYS A 52 9.92 13.32 -12.35
N ARG A 53 9.56 13.34 -11.06
CA ARG A 53 9.29 12.15 -10.24
C ARG A 53 7.79 12.07 -9.99
N TYR A 54 7.08 11.27 -10.79
CA TYR A 54 5.62 11.16 -10.72
C TYR A 54 5.09 9.74 -10.97
N LYS A 55 5.97 8.79 -11.31
CA LYS A 55 5.54 7.44 -11.66
C LYS A 55 5.20 6.62 -10.43
N ILE A 56 4.23 5.72 -10.61
CA ILE A 56 3.74 4.76 -9.63
C ILE A 56 4.01 3.38 -10.19
N LEU A 57 4.76 2.56 -9.46
CA LEU A 57 5.05 1.17 -9.80
C LEU A 57 4.10 0.24 -9.05
N PHE A 58 3.49 -0.71 -9.76
CA PHE A 58 2.60 -1.72 -9.20
C PHE A 58 2.62 -3.01 -10.04
N GLU A 59 2.14 -4.12 -9.49
CA GLU A 59 2.08 -5.40 -10.21
C GLU A 59 1.00 -5.40 -11.30
N LYS A 60 1.23 -6.10 -12.39
CA LYS A 60 0.24 -6.31 -13.44
C LYS A 60 -0.96 -7.09 -12.93
N GLY A 61 -2.16 -6.62 -13.30
CA GLY A 61 -3.40 -7.21 -12.83
C GLY A 61 -3.63 -7.06 -11.33
N PRO A 62 -3.43 -5.88 -10.74
CA PRO A 62 -3.72 -5.63 -9.34
C PRO A 62 -5.22 -5.77 -9.10
N PHE A 63 -5.64 -5.80 -7.84
CA PHE A 63 -7.06 -5.76 -7.55
C PHE A 63 -7.68 -4.48 -8.14
N SER A 64 -8.87 -4.62 -8.73
CA SER A 64 -9.47 -3.54 -9.55
C SER A 64 -9.60 -2.21 -8.82
N SER A 65 -9.95 -2.20 -7.52
CA SER A 65 -10.06 -0.96 -6.74
C SER A 65 -8.73 -0.23 -6.61
N ASP A 66 -7.61 -0.95 -6.50
CA ASP A 66 -6.28 -0.34 -6.42
C ASP A 66 -5.90 0.29 -7.76
N ARG A 67 -6.13 -0.43 -8.86
CA ARG A 67 -5.90 0.10 -10.21
C ARG A 67 -6.64 1.43 -10.44
N TYR A 68 -7.92 1.48 -10.02
CA TYR A 68 -8.71 2.71 -10.11
C TYR A 68 -8.20 3.79 -9.15
N ALA A 69 -7.82 3.45 -7.93
CA ALA A 69 -7.27 4.40 -6.98
C ALA A 69 -5.98 5.03 -7.52
N LEU A 70 -5.03 4.21 -8.01
CA LEU A 70 -3.78 4.69 -8.60
C LEU A 70 -4.03 5.64 -9.79
N ALA A 71 -4.89 5.24 -10.73
CA ALA A 71 -5.19 6.04 -11.92
C ALA A 71 -5.86 7.38 -11.56
N THR A 72 -6.87 7.35 -10.67
CA THR A 72 -7.59 8.57 -10.28
C THR A 72 -6.73 9.51 -9.44
N GLN A 73 -5.86 8.99 -8.58
CA GLN A 73 -4.91 9.82 -7.82
C GLN A 73 -3.83 10.42 -8.72
N ALA A 74 -3.33 9.67 -9.71
CA ALA A 74 -2.41 10.23 -10.71
C ALA A 74 -3.06 11.37 -11.50
N ALA A 75 -4.29 11.19 -11.97
CA ALA A 75 -5.05 12.21 -12.68
C ALA A 75 -5.33 13.46 -11.82
N PHE A 76 -5.73 13.23 -10.55
CA PHE A 76 -5.99 14.33 -9.61
C PHE A 76 -4.73 15.15 -9.35
N HIS A 77 -3.63 14.50 -9.01
CA HIS A 77 -2.36 15.19 -8.69
C HIS A 77 -1.72 15.86 -9.92
N ALA A 78 -1.92 15.32 -11.13
CA ALA A 78 -1.44 15.94 -12.35
C ALA A 78 -2.06 17.32 -12.59
N GLN A 79 -3.28 17.57 -12.11
CA GLN A 79 -4.04 18.81 -12.28
C GLN A 79 -3.96 19.75 -11.07
N CYS A 80 -3.35 19.32 -9.97
CA CYS A 80 -3.19 20.17 -8.79
C CYS A 80 -2.31 21.38 -9.08
N GLY A 81 -2.88 22.59 -8.97
CA GLY A 81 -2.16 23.85 -9.19
C GLY A 81 -2.48 24.58 -10.50
N GLY A 82 -3.48 24.12 -11.26
CA GLY A 82 -4.06 24.85 -12.42
C GLY A 82 -3.27 24.69 -13.74
N SER A 83 -2.15 23.99 -13.74
CA SER A 83 -1.44 23.53 -14.95
C SER A 83 -1.10 22.05 -14.81
N SER A 84 -1.09 21.32 -15.94
CA SER A 84 -0.69 19.90 -15.90
C SER A 84 0.76 19.77 -15.49
N LEU A 85 1.02 19.13 -14.36
CA LEU A 85 2.36 18.91 -13.82
C LEU A 85 3.10 17.80 -14.59
N PHE A 86 2.36 16.76 -15.02
CA PHE A 86 2.82 15.62 -15.79
C PHE A 86 1.65 15.00 -16.56
N ASP A 87 1.94 14.08 -17.49
CA ASP A 87 0.93 13.30 -18.20
C ASP A 87 0.47 12.11 -17.33
N PRO A 88 -0.77 12.10 -16.83
CA PRO A 88 -1.24 11.01 -15.95
C PRO A 88 -1.27 9.65 -16.63
N GLU A 89 -1.42 9.58 -17.96
CA GLU A 89 -1.39 8.32 -18.71
C GLU A 89 -0.02 7.64 -18.67
N LYS A 90 1.05 8.42 -18.45
CA LYS A 90 2.43 7.94 -18.31
C LYS A 90 2.85 7.69 -16.87
N ALA A 91 1.96 7.96 -15.91
CA ALA A 91 2.31 7.83 -14.50
C ALA A 91 2.36 6.38 -13.99
N LEU A 92 1.69 5.45 -14.68
CA LEU A 92 1.50 4.09 -14.20
C LEU A 92 2.47 3.11 -14.86
N ILE A 93 3.29 2.43 -14.07
CA ILE A 93 4.21 1.38 -14.49
C ILE A 93 3.70 0.05 -13.97
N GLU A 94 3.27 -0.82 -14.87
CA GLU A 94 2.81 -2.17 -14.55
C GLU A 94 3.97 -3.17 -14.65
N LEU A 95 4.34 -3.80 -13.54
CA LEU A 95 5.27 -4.93 -13.51
C LEU A 95 4.61 -6.16 -14.14
N SER A 96 5.21 -6.73 -15.16
CA SER A 96 4.74 -8.00 -15.76
C SER A 96 5.67 -9.14 -15.36
N PRO A 97 5.13 -10.35 -15.10
CA PRO A 97 5.96 -11.56 -15.08
C PRO A 97 6.69 -11.76 -16.41
N ARG A 98 7.75 -12.55 -16.41
CA ARG A 98 8.44 -12.96 -17.64
C ARG A 98 7.50 -13.78 -18.53
N ASP A 99 7.79 -13.82 -19.82
CA ASP A 99 7.01 -14.61 -20.77
C ASP A 99 6.92 -16.08 -20.34
N GLY A 100 5.70 -16.59 -20.24
CA GLY A 100 5.41 -17.94 -19.77
C GLY A 100 5.39 -18.12 -18.25
N GLU A 101 5.67 -17.09 -17.46
CA GLU A 101 5.56 -17.10 -16.00
C GLU A 101 4.26 -16.44 -15.54
N VAL A 102 3.74 -16.88 -14.39
CA VAL A 102 2.53 -16.33 -13.78
C VAL A 102 2.84 -15.53 -12.49
N THR A 103 4.08 -15.63 -12.01
CA THR A 103 4.56 -14.95 -10.81
C THR A 103 5.71 -14.01 -11.14
N HIS A 104 5.86 -12.97 -10.33
CA HIS A 104 6.94 -11.99 -10.46
C HIS A 104 8.18 -12.50 -9.73
N ARG A 105 9.36 -12.26 -10.28
CA ARG A 105 10.63 -12.51 -9.58
C ARG A 105 11.06 -11.25 -8.84
N THR A 106 11.51 -11.41 -7.60
CA THR A 106 11.98 -10.27 -6.78
C THR A 106 13.09 -9.49 -7.48
N GLU A 107 14.02 -10.18 -8.14
CA GLU A 107 15.10 -9.53 -8.89
C GLU A 107 14.61 -8.66 -10.04
N ASP A 108 13.53 -9.04 -10.72
CA ASP A 108 12.95 -8.23 -11.82
C ASP A 108 12.21 -7.00 -11.26
N ILE A 109 11.56 -7.13 -10.10
CA ILE A 109 10.94 -6.01 -9.40
C ILE A 109 12.00 -4.98 -9.01
N ILE A 110 13.08 -5.43 -8.36
CA ILE A 110 14.19 -4.57 -7.92
C ILE A 110 14.83 -3.89 -9.13
N LYS A 111 15.09 -4.64 -10.19
CA LYS A 111 15.65 -4.10 -11.43
C LYS A 111 14.76 -2.99 -12.02
N THR A 112 13.45 -3.20 -12.08
CA THR A 112 12.53 -2.18 -12.59
C THR A 112 12.52 -0.94 -11.68
N ILE A 113 12.60 -1.10 -10.37
CA ILE A 113 12.75 0.02 -9.43
C ILE A 113 14.02 0.82 -9.73
N GLU A 114 15.14 0.14 -9.96
CA GLU A 114 16.42 0.78 -10.27
C GLU A 114 16.40 1.50 -11.62
N GLU A 115 15.80 0.88 -12.66
CA GLU A 115 15.67 1.47 -14.00
C GLU A 115 14.83 2.75 -14.01
N HIS A 116 13.84 2.86 -13.11
CA HIS A 116 12.95 4.02 -13.00
C HIS A 116 13.25 4.91 -11.78
N ALA A 117 14.39 4.72 -11.10
CA ALA A 117 14.71 5.39 -9.85
C ALA A 117 14.53 6.91 -9.88
N ASP A 118 14.85 7.56 -10.99
CA ASP A 118 14.74 9.02 -11.15
C ASP A 118 13.30 9.53 -11.33
N GLU A 119 12.37 8.65 -11.67
CA GLU A 119 10.99 9.01 -12.04
C GLU A 119 9.95 8.48 -11.03
N LEU A 120 10.30 7.46 -10.21
CA LEU A 120 9.39 6.86 -9.24
C LEU A 120 9.08 7.81 -8.08
N ALA A 121 7.81 8.09 -7.87
CA ALA A 121 7.29 8.78 -6.69
C ALA A 121 6.73 7.79 -5.66
N LEU A 122 6.12 6.69 -6.13
CA LEU A 122 5.43 5.72 -5.29
C LEU A 122 5.60 4.30 -5.84
N ILE A 123 5.74 3.34 -4.95
CA ILE A 123 5.58 1.91 -5.20
C ILE A 123 4.38 1.45 -4.38
N LEU A 124 3.39 0.83 -5.02
CA LEU A 124 2.24 0.20 -4.35
C LEU A 124 2.05 -1.20 -4.92
N ILE A 125 2.33 -2.22 -4.13
CA ILE A 125 2.23 -3.63 -4.51
C ILE A 125 1.40 -4.36 -3.46
N GLY A 126 0.67 -5.41 -3.85
CA GLY A 126 0.04 -6.30 -2.89
C GLY A 126 1.08 -7.03 -2.04
N GLY A 127 0.85 -7.23 -0.74
CA GLY A 127 1.72 -8.09 0.07
C GLY A 127 1.63 -9.56 -0.39
N VAL A 128 0.41 -9.97 -0.75
CA VAL A 128 0.10 -11.24 -1.42
C VAL A 128 -0.80 -10.95 -2.61
N ASN A 129 -0.41 -11.41 -3.80
CA ASN A 129 -1.25 -11.24 -4.99
C ASN A 129 -2.56 -12.04 -4.85
N TYR A 130 -3.69 -11.39 -5.05
CA TYR A 130 -5.02 -11.97 -4.81
C TYR A 130 -5.37 -13.12 -5.77
N TYR A 131 -4.77 -13.13 -6.96
CA TYR A 131 -5.09 -14.10 -8.02
C TYR A 131 -4.16 -15.31 -7.99
N THR A 132 -2.85 -15.09 -7.88
CA THR A 132 -1.83 -16.14 -7.91
C THR A 132 -1.49 -16.70 -6.53
N GLY A 133 -1.79 -15.95 -5.45
CA GLY A 133 -1.34 -16.27 -4.09
C GLY A 133 0.16 -16.01 -3.86
N GLN A 134 0.84 -15.38 -4.79
CA GLN A 134 2.26 -15.07 -4.64
C GLN A 134 2.50 -14.11 -3.47
N LEU A 135 3.37 -14.49 -2.56
CA LEU A 135 3.95 -13.60 -1.56
C LEU A 135 5.05 -12.75 -2.21
N PHE A 136 5.00 -11.44 -2.01
CA PHE A 136 6.07 -10.53 -2.41
C PHE A 136 7.06 -10.31 -1.27
N ASP A 137 8.33 -10.15 -1.60
CA ASP A 137 9.39 -9.79 -0.63
C ASP A 137 9.29 -8.29 -0.29
N MET A 138 8.43 -7.99 0.69
CA MET A 138 8.12 -6.61 1.07
C MET A 138 9.33 -5.86 1.62
N GLU A 139 10.20 -6.54 2.36
CA GLU A 139 11.43 -5.94 2.90
C GLU A 139 12.38 -5.52 1.77
N ALA A 140 12.67 -6.43 0.83
CA ALA A 140 13.56 -6.15 -0.29
C ALA A 140 13.01 -5.04 -1.20
N ILE A 141 11.68 -5.05 -1.46
CA ILE A 141 11.01 -4.01 -2.26
C ILE A 141 11.08 -2.65 -1.56
N THR A 142 10.81 -2.60 -0.25
CA THR A 142 10.90 -1.35 0.53
C THR A 142 12.32 -0.78 0.48
N LYS A 143 13.31 -1.61 0.71
CA LYS A 143 14.72 -1.22 0.67
C LYS A 143 15.16 -0.68 -0.69
N ALA A 144 14.73 -1.35 -1.77
CA ALA A 144 15.01 -0.89 -3.13
C ALA A 144 14.28 0.42 -3.46
N GLY A 145 13.01 0.55 -3.07
CA GLY A 145 12.22 1.76 -3.25
C GLY A 145 12.82 2.98 -2.54
N HIS A 146 13.20 2.82 -1.29
CA HIS A 146 13.87 3.89 -0.52
C HIS A 146 15.22 4.27 -1.12
N LYS A 147 16.02 3.30 -1.57
CA LYS A 147 17.27 3.57 -2.30
C LYS A 147 17.04 4.39 -3.56
N ALA A 148 15.92 4.15 -4.26
CA ALA A 148 15.48 4.94 -5.42
C ALA A 148 14.85 6.29 -5.03
N GLY A 149 14.58 6.54 -3.75
CA GLY A 149 13.92 7.75 -3.24
C GLY A 149 12.41 7.78 -3.48
N ALA A 150 11.79 6.63 -3.67
CA ALA A 150 10.34 6.47 -3.77
C ALA A 150 9.72 6.18 -2.40
N VAL A 151 8.47 6.57 -2.21
CA VAL A 151 7.62 6.11 -1.11
C VAL A 151 7.16 4.67 -1.41
N VAL A 152 7.09 3.81 -0.39
CA VAL A 152 6.68 2.42 -0.54
C VAL A 152 5.48 2.11 0.33
N GLY A 153 4.40 1.70 -0.30
CA GLY A 153 3.17 1.25 0.35
C GLY A 153 2.76 -0.15 -0.09
N PHE A 154 1.96 -0.83 0.76
CA PHE A 154 1.43 -2.16 0.45
C PHE A 154 -0.08 -2.26 0.67
N ASP A 155 -0.76 -2.95 -0.29
CA ASP A 155 -2.09 -3.53 -0.01
C ASP A 155 -1.90 -4.89 0.66
N LEU A 156 -2.29 -4.98 1.92
CA LEU A 156 -2.16 -6.17 2.74
C LEU A 156 -3.49 -6.94 2.87
N ALA A 157 -4.44 -6.75 1.95
CA ALA A 157 -5.74 -7.41 1.98
C ALA A 157 -5.65 -8.94 2.12
N HIS A 158 -4.63 -9.55 1.54
CA HIS A 158 -4.37 -10.98 1.61
C HIS A 158 -3.17 -11.36 2.50
N ALA A 159 -2.51 -10.38 3.12
CA ALA A 159 -1.34 -10.59 3.98
C ALA A 159 -1.68 -10.43 5.47
N ALA A 160 -2.42 -9.38 5.85
CA ALA A 160 -2.75 -9.12 7.25
C ALA A 160 -3.61 -10.25 7.85
N GLY A 161 -3.10 -10.89 8.90
CA GLY A 161 -3.71 -12.06 9.54
C GLY A 161 -3.45 -13.40 8.83
N ASN A 162 -2.74 -13.40 7.71
CA ASN A 162 -2.35 -14.59 6.95
C ASN A 162 -0.85 -14.89 7.04
N LEU A 163 -0.04 -13.86 7.21
CA LEU A 163 1.41 -13.93 7.24
C LEU A 163 1.95 -13.20 8.46
N GLU A 164 3.14 -13.57 8.88
CA GLU A 164 3.93 -12.76 9.80
C GLU A 164 4.42 -11.50 9.09
N LEU A 165 4.11 -10.35 9.68
CA LEU A 165 4.43 -9.03 9.14
C LEU A 165 5.34 -8.29 10.13
N HIS A 166 6.26 -7.48 9.60
CA HIS A 166 7.19 -6.64 10.37
C HIS A 166 7.24 -5.24 9.76
N LEU A 167 6.08 -4.58 9.64
CA LEU A 167 5.97 -3.32 8.89
C LEU A 167 6.89 -2.23 9.42
N HIS A 168 7.04 -2.13 10.75
CA HIS A 168 7.97 -1.19 11.38
C HIS A 168 9.42 -1.53 11.01
N ASP A 169 9.86 -2.76 11.26
CA ASP A 169 11.25 -3.17 11.05
C ASP A 169 11.66 -3.14 9.58
N TRP A 170 10.71 -3.41 8.66
CA TRP A 170 10.91 -3.28 7.21
C TRP A 170 10.90 -1.83 6.74
N ASN A 171 10.58 -0.89 7.63
CA ASN A 171 10.52 0.55 7.34
C ASN A 171 9.54 0.89 6.20
N VAL A 172 8.40 0.22 6.16
CA VAL A 172 7.33 0.48 5.18
C VAL A 172 6.73 1.86 5.43
N ASP A 173 6.54 2.70 4.41
CA ASP A 173 6.00 4.04 4.64
C ASP A 173 4.52 4.01 5.03
N PHE A 174 3.72 3.17 4.36
CA PHE A 174 2.32 2.97 4.70
C PHE A 174 1.80 1.61 4.23
N ALA A 175 0.73 1.13 4.85
CA ALA A 175 0.01 -0.05 4.39
C ALA A 175 -1.48 0.04 4.68
N VAL A 176 -2.29 -0.71 3.93
CA VAL A 176 -3.75 -0.78 4.10
C VAL A 176 -4.21 -2.23 4.03
N TRP A 177 -5.26 -2.58 4.78
CA TRP A 177 -5.87 -3.91 4.74
C TRP A 177 -7.35 -3.86 5.08
N CYS A 178 -8.07 -4.89 4.67
CA CYS A 178 -9.44 -5.15 5.12
C CYS A 178 -9.42 -6.18 6.26
N SER A 179 -10.40 -6.13 7.16
CA SER A 179 -10.47 -7.06 8.29
C SER A 179 -11.39 -8.27 8.04
N TYR A 180 -12.21 -8.24 6.98
CA TYR A 180 -13.20 -9.30 6.70
C TYR A 180 -12.60 -10.53 6.01
N LYS A 181 -11.33 -10.51 5.60
CA LYS A 181 -10.63 -11.65 5.01
C LYS A 181 -9.99 -12.50 6.12
N TYR A 182 -8.69 -12.42 6.30
CA TYR A 182 -7.95 -13.27 7.23
C TYR A 182 -8.08 -12.88 8.71
N LEU A 183 -8.55 -11.65 8.99
CA LEU A 183 -8.89 -11.24 10.36
C LEU A 183 -10.32 -11.64 10.77
N ASN A 184 -11.10 -12.27 9.88
CA ASN A 184 -12.39 -12.91 10.15
C ASN A 184 -13.46 -12.02 10.80
N SER A 185 -13.43 -10.71 10.54
CA SER A 185 -14.33 -9.75 11.20
C SER A 185 -15.74 -9.72 10.62
N GLY A 186 -15.98 -10.43 9.51
CA GLY A 186 -17.26 -10.49 8.82
C GLY A 186 -17.49 -9.37 7.79
N PRO A 187 -18.55 -9.50 6.97
CA PRO A 187 -18.84 -8.54 5.90
C PRO A 187 -19.09 -7.14 6.42
N GLY A 188 -18.56 -6.13 5.71
CA GLY A 188 -18.73 -4.71 6.05
C GLY A 188 -17.95 -4.22 7.27
N SER A 189 -17.08 -5.06 7.82
CA SER A 189 -16.23 -4.65 8.95
C SER A 189 -15.18 -3.61 8.56
N VAL A 190 -14.76 -2.86 9.57
CA VAL A 190 -13.84 -1.73 9.44
C VAL A 190 -12.44 -2.21 9.07
N ALA A 191 -11.79 -1.51 8.15
CA ALA A 191 -10.43 -1.79 7.68
C ALA A 191 -9.37 -1.29 8.67
N GLY A 192 -8.10 -1.48 8.32
CA GLY A 192 -6.97 -0.93 9.03
C GLY A 192 -5.99 -0.23 8.11
N ALA A 193 -5.16 0.61 8.69
CA ALA A 193 -4.07 1.29 8.03
C ALA A 193 -2.86 1.40 8.97
N PHE A 194 -1.69 1.43 8.36
CA PHE A 194 -0.39 1.64 8.99
C PHE A 194 0.28 2.86 8.34
N VAL A 195 0.95 3.65 9.17
CA VAL A 195 1.86 4.74 8.78
C VAL A 195 3.05 4.68 9.69
N HIS A 196 4.24 4.62 9.12
CA HIS A 196 5.52 4.56 9.86
C HIS A 196 5.76 5.83 10.67
#